data_ce9d20c627e0a3f93335b52657dccdad
#
_entry.id   ce9d20c627e0a3f93335b52657dccdad
#
_cell.length_a   1.000
_cell.length_b   1.000
_cell.length_c   1.000
_cell.angle_alpha   90.00
_cell.angle_beta   90.00
_cell.angle_gamma   90.00
#
_symmetry.space_group_name_H-M   'P 1'
#
loop_
_entity.id
_entity.type
_entity.pdbx_description
1 polymer ?
#
loop_
_entity_poly.entity_id
_entity_poly.type
_entity_poly.pdbx_seq_one_letter_code
_entity_poly.pdbx_strand_id
1 'polypeptide(L)'
;MADNPLVGRFDTGAVALVADVLRQALRPIRIRLVNRIGADVPMELVSCEFIQLGPLLERLYEEEVRLLARVRMSPAGLPILAGMDTPLLFRIMGMLMGESPWGEPAAVDHRPLTSTDVRVATRVLEDVVGGLEDGLPRTANQQLTLEKVSDDPRLDLGLSATAGMFDVKIQIGDAENPLGNVILGLPTSVVPRLFPDLPSERVDSAKAERQAARVLPIRVDAVAELAR
;
A
#
# COMPACT_ATOMS: atom_id res chain seq x y z
N MET A 1 -12.92 21.80 7.90
CA MET A 1 -12.21 20.51 7.96
C MET A 1 -12.38 20.01 9.37
N ALA A 2 -13.22 19.02 9.60
CA ALA A 2 -13.42 18.43 10.92
C ALA A 2 -12.35 17.36 11.11
N ASP A 3 -11.43 17.59 12.04
CA ASP A 3 -10.50 16.57 12.52
C ASP A 3 -11.32 15.34 12.95
N ASN A 4 -11.12 14.25 12.25
CA ASN A 4 -11.73 12.97 12.62
C ASN A 4 -10.89 12.36 13.76
N PRO A 5 -11.33 12.41 15.01
CA PRO A 5 -10.53 12.00 16.17
C PRO A 5 -10.27 10.50 16.24
N LEU A 6 -10.75 9.71 15.27
CA LEU A 6 -10.59 8.25 15.22
C LEU A 6 -9.37 7.79 14.40
N VAL A 7 -8.70 8.70 13.68
CA VAL A 7 -7.51 8.37 12.86
C VAL A 7 -6.23 8.32 13.70
N GLY A 8 -6.25 8.83 14.93
CA GLY A 8 -5.05 9.13 15.72
C GLY A 8 -4.53 8.08 16.68
N ARG A 9 -5.04 6.83 16.71
CA ARG A 9 -4.61 5.85 17.72
C ARG A 9 -4.42 4.43 17.19
N PHE A 10 -3.71 4.27 16.10
CA PHE A 10 -3.01 3.01 15.90
C PHE A 10 -1.66 3.10 16.61
N ASP A 11 -1.33 2.04 17.35
CA ASP A 11 -0.07 1.94 18.07
C ASP A 11 1.08 2.26 17.10
N THR A 12 1.77 3.37 17.33
CA THR A 12 2.95 3.78 16.56
C THR A 12 3.98 2.66 16.47
N GLY A 13 3.95 1.71 17.41
CA GLY A 13 4.77 0.52 17.41
C GLY A 13 4.43 -0.46 16.27
N ALA A 14 3.16 -0.65 15.93
CA ALA A 14 2.77 -1.56 14.84
C ALA A 14 3.17 -0.98 13.47
N VAL A 15 3.00 0.32 13.27
CA VAL A 15 3.42 1.02 12.05
C VAL A 15 4.94 0.93 11.88
N ALA A 16 5.71 1.18 12.94
CA ALA A 16 7.17 1.10 12.91
C ALA A 16 7.66 -0.33 12.57
N LEU A 17 7.05 -1.35 13.17
CA LEU A 17 7.40 -2.74 12.91
C LEU A 17 7.10 -3.15 11.46
N VAL A 18 5.93 -2.78 10.92
CA VAL A 18 5.59 -3.04 9.51
C VAL A 18 6.61 -2.34 8.60
N ALA A 19 6.94 -1.09 8.90
CA ALA A 19 7.93 -0.33 8.13
C ALA A 19 9.31 -0.99 8.17
N ASP A 20 9.77 -1.48 9.32
CA ASP A 20 11.09 -2.13 9.45
C ASP A 20 11.19 -3.43 8.65
N VAL A 21 10.14 -4.24 8.66
CA VAL A 21 10.10 -5.48 7.86
C VAL A 21 10.04 -5.14 6.37
N LEU A 22 9.24 -4.14 5.97
CA LEU A 22 9.17 -3.73 4.58
C LEU A 22 10.49 -3.14 4.06
N ARG A 23 11.27 -2.44 4.91
CA ARG A 23 12.62 -2.01 4.54
C ARG A 23 13.53 -3.18 4.17
N GLN A 24 13.38 -4.33 4.84
CA GLN A 24 14.14 -5.54 4.47
C GLN A 24 13.70 -6.10 3.11
N ALA A 25 12.41 -5.97 2.75
CA ALA A 25 11.90 -6.40 1.47
C ALA A 25 12.30 -5.48 0.30
N LEU A 26 12.77 -4.25 0.56
CA LEU A 26 13.22 -3.36 -0.51
C LEU A 26 14.38 -3.94 -1.33
N ARG A 27 15.29 -4.68 -0.69
CA ARG A 27 16.44 -5.27 -1.38
C ARG A 27 16.03 -6.29 -2.45
N PRO A 28 15.23 -7.31 -2.17
CA PRO A 28 14.78 -8.24 -3.22
C PRO A 28 13.90 -7.56 -4.28
N ILE A 29 13.05 -6.59 -3.92
CA ILE A 29 12.29 -5.80 -4.90
C ILE A 29 13.26 -5.08 -5.85
N ARG A 30 14.28 -4.38 -5.31
CA ARG A 30 15.29 -3.68 -6.11
C ARG A 30 16.00 -4.63 -7.08
N ILE A 31 16.44 -5.81 -6.61
CA ILE A 31 17.12 -6.79 -7.46
C ILE A 31 16.25 -7.19 -8.66
N ARG A 32 14.94 -7.46 -8.45
CA ARG A 32 14.03 -7.81 -9.53
C ARG A 32 13.83 -6.66 -10.51
N LEU A 33 13.66 -5.44 -10.00
CA LEU A 33 13.50 -4.25 -10.84
C LEU A 33 14.77 -3.95 -11.64
N VAL A 34 15.97 -4.03 -11.05
CA VAL A 34 17.25 -3.89 -11.76
C VAL A 34 17.34 -4.89 -12.91
N ASN A 35 16.98 -6.13 -12.68
CA ASN A 35 16.98 -7.16 -13.73
C ASN A 35 15.97 -6.87 -14.85
N ARG A 36 14.87 -6.18 -14.53
CA ARG A 36 13.84 -5.79 -15.51
C ARG A 36 14.27 -4.59 -16.36
N ILE A 37 14.70 -3.53 -15.70
CA ILE A 37 14.94 -2.23 -16.35
C ILE A 37 16.38 -2.03 -16.80
N GLY A 38 17.30 -2.90 -16.38
CA GLY A 38 18.73 -2.81 -16.75
C GLY A 38 19.48 -1.68 -16.07
N ALA A 39 18.89 -0.99 -15.10
CA ALA A 39 19.50 0.13 -14.39
C ALA A 39 19.35 -0.05 -12.88
N ASP A 40 20.41 0.25 -12.13
CA ASP A 40 20.38 0.22 -10.67
C ASP A 40 19.84 1.55 -10.15
N VAL A 41 18.64 1.53 -9.61
CA VAL A 41 17.97 2.70 -9.05
C VAL A 41 17.77 2.51 -7.54
N PRO A 42 18.07 3.55 -6.74
CA PRO A 42 17.82 3.52 -5.30
C PRO A 42 16.33 3.34 -5.01
N MET A 43 16.04 2.79 -3.83
CA MET A 43 14.68 2.64 -3.33
C MET A 43 14.64 2.98 -1.86
N GLU A 44 13.64 3.73 -1.45
CA GLU A 44 13.44 4.13 -0.07
C GLU A 44 11.98 4.01 0.34
N LEU A 45 11.75 3.54 1.58
CA LEU A 45 10.44 3.58 2.21
C LEU A 45 10.23 5.01 2.74
N VAL A 46 9.37 5.77 2.07
CA VAL A 46 9.11 7.17 2.41
C VAL A 46 8.09 7.29 3.54
N SER A 47 7.01 6.52 3.47
CA SER A 47 5.98 6.54 4.51
C SER A 47 5.38 5.15 4.74
N CYS A 48 4.93 4.94 5.97
CA CYS A 48 4.07 3.84 6.35
C CYS A 48 3.06 4.41 7.35
N GLU A 49 1.79 4.42 6.97
CA GLU A 49 0.73 5.05 7.75
C GLU A 49 -0.46 4.13 7.89
N PHE A 50 -1.20 4.29 8.99
CA PHE A 50 -2.47 3.61 9.14
C PHE A 50 -3.61 4.49 8.62
N ILE A 51 -4.43 3.93 7.73
CA ILE A 51 -5.56 4.61 7.10
C ILE A 51 -6.72 3.62 6.88
N GLN A 52 -7.93 4.08 6.66
CA GLN A 52 -9.02 3.25 6.18
C GLN A 52 -8.98 3.13 4.66
N LEU A 53 -9.50 2.03 4.10
CA LEU A 53 -9.48 1.76 2.67
C LEU A 53 -10.18 2.86 1.85
N GLY A 54 -11.34 3.36 2.29
CA GLY A 54 -12.05 4.42 1.56
C GLY A 54 -11.20 5.67 1.39
N PRO A 55 -10.76 6.32 2.47
CA PRO A 55 -9.82 7.45 2.41
C PRO A 55 -8.51 7.15 1.68
N LEU A 56 -7.99 5.92 1.74
CA LEU A 56 -6.82 5.53 0.97
C LEU A 56 -7.10 5.64 -0.54
N LEU A 57 -8.19 5.04 -1.01
CA LEU A 57 -8.54 5.07 -2.43
C LEU A 57 -8.83 6.50 -2.93
N GLU A 58 -9.48 7.33 -2.11
CA GLU A 58 -9.70 8.74 -2.42
C GLU A 58 -8.37 9.48 -2.60
N ARG A 59 -7.43 9.29 -1.67
CA ARG A 59 -6.09 9.89 -1.75
C ARG A 59 -5.32 9.43 -2.99
N LEU A 60 -5.32 8.13 -3.28
CA LEU A 60 -4.66 7.60 -4.47
C LEU A 60 -5.23 8.17 -5.76
N TYR A 61 -6.54 8.41 -5.79
CA TYR A 61 -7.20 9.08 -6.91
C TYR A 61 -6.74 10.54 -7.06
N GLU A 62 -6.66 11.29 -5.95
CA GLU A 62 -6.17 12.68 -5.93
C GLU A 62 -4.68 12.79 -6.30
N GLU A 63 -3.86 11.83 -5.90
CA GLU A 63 -2.43 11.73 -6.24
C GLU A 63 -2.18 11.20 -7.67
N GLU A 64 -3.22 11.02 -8.48
CA GLU A 64 -3.14 10.49 -9.85
C GLU A 64 -2.47 9.11 -9.95
N VAL A 65 -2.58 8.30 -8.91
CA VAL A 65 -2.16 6.89 -8.95
C VAL A 65 -3.16 6.12 -9.81
N ARG A 66 -2.83 5.97 -11.09
CA ARG A 66 -3.76 5.42 -12.10
C ARG A 66 -3.66 3.92 -12.27
N LEU A 67 -2.61 3.30 -11.73
CA LEU A 67 -2.40 1.88 -11.88
C LEU A 67 -2.45 1.20 -10.54
N LEU A 68 -3.55 0.51 -10.30
CA LEU A 68 -3.81 -0.25 -9.10
C LEU A 68 -3.90 -1.74 -9.43
N ALA A 69 -3.39 -2.57 -8.55
CA ALA A 69 -3.42 -4.00 -8.69
C ALA A 69 -3.99 -4.65 -7.44
N ARG A 70 -4.82 -5.67 -7.66
CA ARG A 70 -5.22 -6.60 -6.62
C ARG A 70 -4.22 -7.75 -6.60
N VAL A 71 -3.62 -7.97 -5.45
CA VAL A 71 -2.72 -9.08 -5.17
C VAL A 71 -3.41 -10.04 -4.20
N ARG A 72 -3.42 -11.32 -4.50
CA ARG A 72 -3.92 -12.34 -3.59
C ARG A 72 -2.80 -12.94 -2.79
N MET A 73 -3.00 -13.04 -1.48
CA MET A 73 -2.15 -13.80 -0.59
C MET A 73 -2.72 -15.19 -0.35
N SER A 74 -2.02 -16.24 -0.77
CA SER A 74 -2.39 -17.64 -0.61
C SER A 74 -1.57 -18.30 0.51
N PRO A 75 -2.13 -19.25 1.29
CA PRO A 75 -3.46 -19.85 1.16
C PRO A 75 -4.60 -19.04 1.80
N ALA A 76 -4.33 -17.92 2.46
CA ALA A 76 -5.32 -17.17 3.25
C ALA A 76 -6.41 -16.50 2.38
N GLY A 77 -6.19 -16.34 1.08
CA GLY A 77 -7.15 -15.70 0.17
C GLY A 77 -7.36 -14.21 0.43
N LEU A 78 -6.46 -13.55 1.19
CA LEU A 78 -6.60 -12.16 1.58
C LEU A 78 -6.06 -11.24 0.46
N PRO A 79 -6.75 -10.13 0.16
CA PRO A 79 -6.30 -9.18 -0.84
C PRO A 79 -5.25 -8.21 -0.24
N ILE A 80 -4.32 -7.81 -1.08
CA ILE A 80 -3.36 -6.73 -0.87
C ILE A 80 -3.53 -5.77 -2.05
N LEU A 81 -3.43 -4.48 -1.80
CA LEU A 81 -3.35 -3.46 -2.84
C LEU A 81 -1.88 -3.22 -3.20
N ALA A 82 -1.58 -3.22 -4.49
CA ALA A 82 -0.33 -2.68 -5.01
C ALA A 82 -0.66 -1.61 -6.06
N GLY A 83 0.22 -0.64 -6.23
CA GLY A 83 0.01 0.40 -7.22
C GLY A 83 1.31 1.09 -7.60
N MET A 84 1.27 1.86 -8.67
CA MET A 84 2.34 2.77 -9.06
C MET A 84 1.78 4.07 -9.60
N ASP A 85 2.51 5.15 -9.40
CA ASP A 85 2.15 6.43 -9.98
C ASP A 85 2.51 6.50 -11.48
N THR A 86 1.87 7.43 -12.15
CA THR A 86 2.07 7.65 -13.59
C THR A 86 3.49 8.09 -13.95
N PRO A 87 4.15 8.97 -13.16
CA PRO A 87 5.56 9.33 -13.39
C PRO A 87 6.48 8.11 -13.44
N LEU A 88 6.36 7.20 -12.46
CA LEU A 88 7.18 5.98 -12.42
C LEU A 88 6.97 5.11 -13.66
N LEU A 89 5.71 4.93 -14.08
CA LEU A 89 5.40 4.14 -15.27
C LEU A 89 6.12 4.68 -16.49
N PHE A 90 5.97 5.97 -16.79
CA PHE A 90 6.58 6.56 -17.99
C PHE A 90 8.11 6.57 -17.90
N ARG A 91 8.67 6.78 -16.72
CA ARG A 91 10.11 6.71 -16.52
C ARG A 91 10.64 5.30 -16.78
N ILE A 92 9.97 4.27 -16.28
CA ILE A 92 10.35 2.88 -16.56
C ILE A 92 10.21 2.56 -18.05
N MET A 93 9.18 3.04 -18.71
CA MET A 93 9.02 2.86 -20.16
C MET A 93 10.19 3.50 -20.94
N GLY A 94 10.58 4.71 -20.57
CA GLY A 94 11.77 5.38 -21.16
C GLY A 94 13.03 4.55 -20.96
N MET A 95 13.28 4.06 -19.73
CA MET A 95 14.43 3.19 -19.46
C MET A 95 14.42 1.90 -20.28
N LEU A 96 13.26 1.27 -20.45
CA LEU A 96 13.12 0.08 -21.31
C LEU A 96 13.37 0.38 -22.79
N MET A 97 13.21 1.64 -23.21
CA MET A 97 13.58 2.12 -24.56
C MET A 97 15.02 2.62 -24.66
N GLY A 98 15.81 2.54 -23.58
CA GLY A 98 17.22 2.91 -23.55
C GLY A 98 17.50 4.33 -23.03
N GLU A 99 16.51 5.00 -22.46
CA GLU A 99 16.73 6.31 -21.81
C GLU A 99 17.48 6.14 -20.49
N SER A 100 18.25 7.19 -20.14
CA SER A 100 18.92 7.23 -18.84
C SER A 100 17.89 7.41 -17.70
N PRO A 101 18.01 6.68 -16.59
CA PRO A 101 17.16 6.93 -15.43
C PRO A 101 17.31 8.36 -14.87
N TRP A 102 18.45 8.98 -15.12
CA TRP A 102 18.82 10.33 -14.63
C TRP A 102 18.67 11.43 -15.69
N GLY A 103 18.03 11.11 -16.82
CA GLY A 103 17.69 12.11 -17.85
C GLY A 103 16.57 13.06 -17.40
N GLU A 104 16.33 14.11 -18.17
CA GLU A 104 15.16 14.96 -17.93
C GLU A 104 13.89 14.12 -17.87
N PRO A 105 12.99 14.39 -16.89
CA PRO A 105 11.73 13.68 -16.84
C PRO A 105 11.00 13.90 -18.15
N ALA A 106 10.60 12.82 -18.81
CA ALA A 106 9.61 12.93 -19.86
C ALA A 106 8.40 13.67 -19.29
N ALA A 107 7.90 14.68 -20.01
CA ALA A 107 6.69 15.36 -19.58
C ALA A 107 5.63 14.31 -19.28
N VAL A 108 5.09 14.33 -18.04
CA VAL A 108 4.03 13.39 -17.66
C VAL A 108 2.89 13.63 -18.61
N ASP A 109 2.70 12.68 -19.53
CA ASP A 109 1.64 12.77 -20.50
C ASP A 109 0.32 12.40 -19.81
N HIS A 110 -0.57 13.37 -19.66
CA HIS A 110 -1.90 13.15 -19.07
C HIS A 110 -2.85 12.38 -20.02
N ARG A 111 -2.31 11.76 -21.08
CA ARG A 111 -3.09 10.91 -21.96
C ARG A 111 -3.69 9.70 -21.25
N PRO A 112 -4.77 9.14 -21.77
CA PRO A 112 -5.27 7.84 -21.32
C PRO A 112 -4.20 6.75 -21.47
N LEU A 113 -4.15 5.83 -20.51
CA LEU A 113 -3.22 4.72 -20.56
C LEU A 113 -3.60 3.76 -21.69
N THR A 114 -2.60 3.32 -22.44
CA THR A 114 -2.77 2.31 -23.49
C THR A 114 -2.66 0.90 -22.91
N SER A 115 -3.07 -0.10 -23.69
CA SER A 115 -2.88 -1.50 -23.32
C SER A 115 -1.40 -1.87 -23.14
N THR A 116 -0.49 -1.17 -23.82
CA THR A 116 0.95 -1.35 -23.66
C THR A 116 1.41 -0.81 -22.31
N ASP A 117 0.95 0.38 -21.92
CA ASP A 117 1.25 0.99 -20.61
C ASP A 117 0.81 0.06 -19.47
N VAL A 118 -0.41 -0.45 -19.53
CA VAL A 118 -0.95 -1.40 -18.54
C VAL A 118 -0.13 -2.69 -18.51
N ARG A 119 0.31 -3.20 -19.67
CA ARG A 119 1.14 -4.41 -19.74
C ARG A 119 2.52 -4.21 -19.11
N VAL A 120 3.17 -3.07 -19.37
CA VAL A 120 4.45 -2.72 -18.73
C VAL A 120 4.27 -2.60 -17.23
N ALA A 121 3.25 -1.85 -16.78
CA ALA A 121 2.93 -1.72 -15.37
C ALA A 121 2.69 -3.08 -14.69
N THR A 122 1.93 -3.97 -15.35
CA THR A 122 1.68 -5.32 -14.84
C THR A 122 2.99 -6.05 -14.57
N ARG A 123 3.95 -6.00 -15.50
CA ARG A 123 5.25 -6.66 -15.34
C ARG A 123 6.08 -6.07 -14.21
N VAL A 124 6.05 -4.75 -14.05
CA VAL A 124 6.76 -4.07 -12.96
C VAL A 124 6.12 -4.42 -11.61
N LEU A 125 4.80 -4.41 -11.52
CA LEU A 125 4.09 -4.79 -10.30
C LEU A 125 4.27 -6.29 -9.95
N GLU A 126 4.38 -7.18 -10.95
CA GLU A 126 4.77 -8.58 -10.74
C GLU A 126 6.17 -8.69 -10.09
N ASP A 127 7.14 -7.87 -10.53
CA ASP A 127 8.48 -7.86 -9.94
C ASP A 127 8.45 -7.28 -8.50
N VAL A 128 7.67 -6.24 -8.25
CA VAL A 128 7.47 -5.68 -6.90
C VAL A 128 6.85 -6.73 -5.97
N VAL A 129 5.76 -7.36 -6.40
CA VAL A 129 5.04 -8.38 -5.62
C VAL A 129 5.92 -9.60 -5.36
N GLY A 130 6.65 -10.08 -6.39
CA GLY A 130 7.57 -11.19 -6.23
C GLY A 130 8.77 -10.84 -5.35
N GLY A 131 9.27 -9.59 -5.42
CA GLY A 131 10.32 -9.12 -4.51
C GLY A 131 9.83 -8.96 -3.08
N LEU A 132 8.58 -8.54 -2.88
CA LEU A 132 7.95 -8.54 -1.56
C LEU A 132 7.86 -9.97 -1.01
N GLU A 133 7.40 -10.94 -1.81
CA GLU A 133 7.36 -12.36 -1.42
C GLU A 133 8.75 -12.88 -1.03
N ASP A 134 9.78 -12.61 -1.83
CA ASP A 134 11.16 -13.00 -1.54
C ASP A 134 11.70 -12.39 -0.24
N GLY A 135 11.22 -11.19 0.11
CA GLY A 135 11.59 -10.47 1.32
C GLY A 135 10.83 -10.88 2.58
N LEU A 136 9.75 -11.67 2.43
CA LEU A 136 8.99 -12.14 3.58
C LEU A 136 9.77 -13.21 4.37
N PRO A 137 9.55 -13.29 5.69
CA PRO A 137 10.08 -14.39 6.48
C PRO A 137 9.61 -15.73 5.91
N ARG A 138 10.51 -16.70 5.81
CA ARG A 138 10.16 -18.08 5.35
C ARG A 138 9.08 -18.73 6.20
N THR A 139 8.95 -18.32 7.45
CA THR A 139 7.91 -18.75 8.39
C THR A 139 6.51 -18.31 7.97
N ALA A 140 6.39 -17.26 7.15
CA ALA A 140 5.11 -16.78 6.67
C ALA A 140 4.42 -17.80 5.75
N ASN A 141 5.18 -18.60 4.99
CA ASN A 141 4.69 -19.60 4.03
C ASN A 141 3.52 -19.10 3.17
N GLN A 142 3.64 -17.86 2.69
CA GLN A 142 2.63 -17.19 1.89
C GLN A 142 3.16 -16.98 0.47
N GLN A 143 2.25 -17.13 -0.49
CA GLN A 143 2.50 -16.78 -1.88
C GLN A 143 1.69 -15.54 -2.24
N LEU A 144 2.30 -14.64 -2.98
CA LEU A 144 1.68 -13.42 -3.46
C LEU A 144 1.46 -13.52 -4.98
N THR A 145 0.22 -13.47 -5.41
CA THR A 145 -0.12 -13.56 -6.83
C THR A 145 -0.87 -12.30 -7.26
N LEU A 146 -0.36 -11.62 -8.27
CA LEU A 146 -1.03 -10.51 -8.89
C LEU A 146 -2.22 -11.03 -9.71
N GLU A 147 -3.45 -10.61 -9.37
CA GLU A 147 -4.67 -11.11 -10.00
C GLU A 147 -5.19 -10.20 -11.10
N LYS A 148 -5.20 -8.91 -10.83
CA LYS A 148 -5.79 -7.91 -11.72
C LYS A 148 -5.04 -6.60 -11.58
N VAL A 149 -4.68 -6.00 -12.71
CA VAL A 149 -4.24 -4.60 -12.80
C VAL A 149 -5.35 -3.80 -13.44
N SER A 150 -5.63 -2.64 -12.90
CA SER A 150 -6.68 -1.73 -13.39
C SER A 150 -6.14 -0.32 -13.40
N ASP A 151 -6.53 0.44 -14.41
CA ASP A 151 -6.41 1.89 -14.49
C ASP A 151 -7.65 2.61 -13.91
N ASP A 152 -8.62 1.84 -13.42
CA ASP A 152 -9.78 2.36 -12.70
C ASP A 152 -9.49 2.40 -11.19
N PRO A 153 -9.54 3.59 -10.56
CA PRO A 153 -9.34 3.74 -9.12
C PRO A 153 -10.41 3.02 -8.27
N ARG A 154 -11.50 2.57 -8.88
CA ARG A 154 -12.56 1.80 -8.22
C ARG A 154 -12.25 0.31 -8.16
N LEU A 155 -10.97 -0.05 -8.08
CA LEU A 155 -10.58 -1.45 -7.93
C LEU A 155 -11.27 -2.09 -6.71
N ASP A 156 -12.12 -3.07 -6.97
CA ASP A 156 -12.77 -3.84 -5.90
C ASP A 156 -11.78 -4.83 -5.28
N LEU A 157 -11.40 -4.56 -4.04
CA LEU A 157 -10.57 -5.46 -3.23
C LEU A 157 -11.41 -6.51 -2.47
N GLY A 158 -12.74 -6.43 -2.50
CA GLY A 158 -13.60 -7.26 -1.68
C GLY A 158 -13.51 -6.93 -0.18
N LEU A 159 -13.10 -5.73 0.17
CA LEU A 159 -12.98 -5.22 1.53
C LEU A 159 -13.96 -4.07 1.77
N SER A 160 -14.39 -3.89 3.02
CA SER A 160 -15.18 -2.72 3.41
C SER A 160 -14.35 -1.44 3.27
N ALA A 161 -14.97 -0.33 2.87
CA ALA A 161 -14.33 1.00 2.86
C ALA A 161 -13.76 1.42 4.24
N THR A 162 -14.31 0.84 5.32
CA THR A 162 -13.85 1.06 6.71
C THR A 162 -12.73 0.08 7.13
N ALA A 163 -12.30 -0.84 6.25
CA ALA A 163 -11.21 -1.75 6.57
C ALA A 163 -9.92 -0.99 6.86
N GLY A 164 -9.24 -1.34 7.95
CA GLY A 164 -7.96 -0.75 8.29
C GLY A 164 -6.86 -1.25 7.36
N MET A 165 -6.05 -0.34 6.87
CA MET A 165 -4.95 -0.57 5.95
C MET A 165 -3.67 0.06 6.49
N PHE A 166 -2.53 -0.55 6.24
CA PHE A 166 -1.26 0.15 6.25
C PHE A 166 -0.99 0.63 4.82
N ASP A 167 -0.93 1.93 4.65
CA ASP A 167 -0.52 2.55 3.41
C ASP A 167 0.99 2.77 3.45
N VAL A 168 1.66 2.17 2.48
CA VAL A 168 3.11 2.13 2.36
C VAL A 168 3.51 2.77 1.04
N LYS A 169 4.33 3.80 1.11
CA LYS A 169 4.86 4.49 -0.06
C LYS A 169 6.35 4.24 -0.19
N ILE A 170 6.74 3.64 -1.30
CA ILE A 170 8.13 3.32 -1.64
C ILE A 170 8.53 4.22 -2.82
N GLN A 171 9.49 5.09 -2.61
CA GLN A 171 10.07 5.92 -3.65
C GLN A 171 11.11 5.11 -4.44
N ILE A 172 11.04 5.20 -5.75
CA ILE A 172 12.05 4.73 -6.69
C ILE A 172 12.85 5.95 -7.16
N GLY A 173 14.17 5.88 -7.16
CA GLY A 173 15.05 7.03 -7.35
C GLY A 173 15.55 7.58 -6.00
N ASP A 174 16.51 8.49 -6.05
CA ASP A 174 17.00 9.18 -4.85
C ASP A 174 16.11 10.39 -4.49
N ALA A 175 16.40 11.00 -3.34
CA ALA A 175 15.62 12.12 -2.84
C ALA A 175 15.73 13.38 -3.73
N GLU A 176 16.85 13.53 -4.47
CA GLU A 176 17.09 14.68 -5.35
C GLU A 176 16.45 14.46 -6.73
N ASN A 177 16.39 13.19 -7.18
CA ASN A 177 15.86 12.80 -8.48
C ASN A 177 14.87 11.62 -8.35
N PRO A 178 13.69 11.83 -7.78
CA PRO A 178 12.68 10.78 -7.65
C PRO A 178 12.14 10.40 -9.04
N LEU A 179 12.12 9.11 -9.33
CA LEU A 179 11.53 8.59 -10.57
C LEU A 179 10.03 8.42 -10.44
N GLY A 180 9.55 8.20 -9.22
CA GLY A 180 8.15 8.01 -8.87
C GLY A 180 7.98 7.03 -7.71
N ASN A 181 6.75 6.57 -7.49
CA ASN A 181 6.40 5.81 -6.31
C ASN A 181 5.68 4.50 -6.63
N VAL A 182 5.97 3.49 -5.82
CA VAL A 182 5.16 2.28 -5.65
C VAL A 182 4.39 2.41 -4.34
N ILE A 183 3.12 2.02 -4.37
CA ILE A 183 2.23 2.02 -3.23
C ILE A 183 1.85 0.58 -2.88
N LEU A 184 1.87 0.24 -1.59
CA LEU A 184 1.35 -1.02 -1.09
C LEU A 184 0.32 -0.73 0.00
N GLY A 185 -0.90 -1.24 -0.18
CA GLY A 185 -1.95 -1.20 0.82
C GLY A 185 -2.11 -2.58 1.47
N LEU A 186 -1.65 -2.70 2.71
CA LEU A 186 -1.71 -3.96 3.47
C LEU A 186 -2.86 -3.92 4.47
N PRO A 187 -3.93 -4.72 4.27
CA PRO A 187 -4.98 -4.83 5.27
C PRO A 187 -4.41 -5.29 6.62
N THR A 188 -4.93 -4.74 7.71
CA THR A 188 -4.50 -5.13 9.06
C THR A 188 -4.64 -6.63 9.31
N SER A 189 -5.58 -7.29 8.64
CA SER A 189 -5.77 -8.76 8.72
C SER A 189 -4.66 -9.57 8.05
N VAL A 190 -3.91 -8.95 7.13
CA VAL A 190 -2.81 -9.59 6.39
C VAL A 190 -1.51 -9.55 7.19
N VAL A 191 -1.29 -8.48 7.96
CA VAL A 191 -0.03 -8.20 8.66
C VAL A 191 0.43 -9.35 9.57
N PRO A 192 -0.40 -9.95 10.44
CA PRO A 192 0.05 -11.06 11.28
C PRO A 192 0.45 -12.32 10.51
N ARG A 193 0.00 -12.43 9.25
CA ARG A 193 0.33 -13.58 8.38
C ARG A 193 1.58 -13.36 7.56
N LEU A 194 1.83 -12.13 7.14
CA LEU A 194 3.07 -11.75 6.47
C LEU A 194 4.24 -11.69 7.45
N PHE A 195 3.95 -11.33 8.69
CA PHE A 195 4.95 -11.07 9.71
C PHE A 195 4.58 -11.82 11.00
N PRO A 196 4.71 -13.16 11.01
CA PRO A 196 4.28 -14.01 12.15
C PRO A 196 5.08 -13.73 13.42
N ASP A 197 6.27 -13.18 13.30
CA ASP A 197 7.13 -12.83 14.44
C ASP A 197 6.74 -11.49 15.10
N LEU A 198 5.74 -10.77 14.53
CA LEU A 198 5.20 -9.59 15.18
C LEU A 198 4.41 -9.99 16.42
N PRO A 199 4.65 -9.35 17.59
CA PRO A 199 3.88 -9.61 18.80
C PRO A 199 2.39 -9.37 18.55
N SER A 200 1.60 -10.43 18.56
CA SER A 200 0.13 -10.36 18.29
C SER A 200 -0.60 -9.46 19.28
N GLU A 201 -0.09 -9.29 20.49
CA GLU A 201 -0.66 -8.39 21.49
C GLU A 201 -0.78 -6.93 21.03
N ARG A 202 0.12 -6.47 20.14
CA ARG A 202 0.08 -5.09 19.61
C ARG A 202 -0.92 -4.90 18.48
N VAL A 203 -1.27 -5.97 17.76
CA VAL A 203 -2.30 -5.92 16.70
C VAL A 203 -3.70 -6.11 17.30
N ASP A 204 -3.81 -6.91 18.35
CA ASP A 204 -5.08 -7.21 19.02
C ASP A 204 -5.53 -6.11 19.99
N SER A 205 -4.61 -5.36 20.61
CA SER A 205 -4.96 -4.21 21.46
C SER A 205 -5.70 -3.12 20.66
N ALA A 206 -5.30 -2.89 19.41
CA ALA A 206 -6.00 -1.99 18.52
C ALA A 206 -7.42 -2.47 18.14
N LYS A 207 -7.66 -3.78 18.15
CA LYS A 207 -8.99 -4.39 17.93
C LYS A 207 -9.85 -4.34 19.18
N ALA A 208 -9.26 -4.57 20.35
CA ALA A 208 -9.93 -4.51 21.65
C ALA A 208 -10.35 -3.08 22.01
N GLU A 209 -9.52 -2.08 21.76
CA GLU A 209 -9.86 -0.67 21.95
C GLU A 209 -11.00 -0.21 21.03
N ARG A 210 -11.09 -0.71 19.81
CA ARG A 210 -12.22 -0.43 18.90
C ARG A 210 -13.51 -1.07 19.37
N GLN A 211 -13.48 -2.25 19.95
CA GLN A 211 -14.64 -2.90 20.54
C GLN A 211 -15.08 -2.16 21.82
N ALA A 212 -14.14 -1.73 22.65
CA ALA A 212 -14.43 -0.92 23.84
C ALA A 212 -15.00 0.47 23.50
N ALA A 213 -14.51 1.12 22.46
CA ALA A 213 -15.06 2.40 21.98
C ALA A 213 -16.47 2.28 21.38
N ARG A 214 -16.85 1.10 20.86
CA ARG A 214 -18.21 0.81 20.38
C ARG A 214 -19.20 0.51 21.52
N VAL A 215 -18.71 0.19 22.69
CA VAL A 215 -19.53 -0.19 23.89
C VAL A 215 -19.60 0.96 24.90
N LEU A 216 -19.23 2.18 24.55
CA LEU A 216 -19.57 3.34 25.39
C LEU A 216 -21.08 3.42 25.52
N PRO A 217 -21.64 3.30 26.75
CA PRO A 217 -23.07 3.36 26.92
C PRO A 217 -23.55 4.73 26.47
N ILE A 218 -24.54 4.71 25.57
CA ILE A 218 -25.36 5.90 25.31
C ILE A 218 -25.97 6.27 26.65
N ARG A 219 -25.46 7.28 27.34
CA ARG A 219 -26.16 7.91 28.45
C ARG A 219 -27.37 8.58 27.84
N VAL A 220 -28.48 7.92 27.90
CA VAL A 220 -29.79 8.54 27.72
C VAL A 220 -30.07 9.28 29.04
N ASP A 221 -29.79 10.58 29.05
CA ASP A 221 -30.32 11.44 30.09
C ASP A 221 -31.83 11.53 29.84
N ALA A 222 -32.58 10.61 30.48
CA ALA A 222 -34.03 10.74 30.61
C ALA A 222 -34.31 11.88 31.59
N VAL A 223 -34.49 13.07 31.07
CA VAL A 223 -35.07 14.20 31.82
C VAL A 223 -36.55 13.85 31.99
N ALA A 224 -36.87 13.29 33.14
CA ALA A 224 -38.26 13.19 33.59
C ALA A 224 -38.73 14.59 33.99
N GLU A 225 -39.42 15.27 33.10
CA GLU A 225 -40.32 16.36 33.49
C GLU A 225 -41.56 15.75 34.16
N LEU A 226 -41.52 15.71 35.49
CA LEU A 226 -42.70 15.48 36.31
C LEU A 226 -43.33 16.84 36.63
N ALA A 227 -44.49 17.01 36.04
CA ALA A 227 -45.72 17.65 36.60
C ALA A 227 -45.62 18.99 37.32
N ARG A 228 -46.35 19.96 36.80
CA ARG A 228 -47.39 20.64 37.60
C ARG A 228 -48.57 21.01 36.71
#